data_a6f290c1b1e7c45e165ecbe3cf061ed5
#
_entry.id   a6f290c1b1e7c45e165ecbe3cf061ed5
#
_cell.length_a   1.000
_cell.length_b   1.000
_cell.length_c   1.000
_cell.angle_alpha   90.00
_cell.angle_beta   90.00
_cell.angle_gamma   90.00
#
_symmetry.space_group_name_H-M   'P 1'
#
loop_
_entity.id
_entity.type
_entity.pdbx_description
1 polymer ?
#
loop_
_entity_poly.entity_id
_entity_poly.type
_entity_poly.pdbx_seq_one_letter_code
_entity_poly.pdbx_strand_id
1 'polypeptide(L)'
;MVKKITTIDKNLQVRRRRDLSKVFLLSILLNVVLACVIIFQEAEVKHHYKNVVVEKLVDDIPLNDSAITATLVELGCVLPNVALAQMKIETGHFTSKICKENKNIAGIKTSKSEYVVGMKNNHCTYLTYRDCLRDYVRIQNRYLKNINGKYAEAKDYVQIIKQIK
;
A
#
# COMPACT_ATOMS: atom_id res chain seq x y z
N MET A 1 -41.69 43.93 51.09
CA MET A 1 -40.68 42.85 51.16
C MET A 1 -40.35 42.17 49.81
N VAL A 2 -40.72 42.73 48.67
CA VAL A 2 -40.62 42.11 47.34
C VAL A 2 -39.43 42.65 46.49
N LYS A 3 -38.84 43.81 46.84
CA LYS A 3 -37.76 44.42 46.04
C LYS A 3 -36.35 43.79 46.18
N LYS A 4 -36.08 42.98 47.20
CA LYS A 4 -34.72 42.35 47.40
C LYS A 4 -34.49 41.10 46.63
N ILE A 5 -35.53 40.38 46.20
CA ILE A 5 -35.40 39.09 45.47
C ILE A 5 -35.06 39.30 43.99
N THR A 6 -35.54 40.39 43.37
CA THR A 6 -35.30 40.68 41.94
C THR A 6 -33.90 41.16 41.63
N THR A 7 -33.15 41.71 42.56
CA THR A 7 -31.76 42.15 42.36
C THR A 7 -30.78 41.02 42.44
N ILE A 8 -31.00 39.99 43.23
CA ILE A 8 -30.17 38.82 43.37
C ILE A 8 -30.29 37.96 42.09
N ASP A 9 -31.48 37.84 41.55
CA ASP A 9 -31.73 37.02 40.35
C ASP A 9 -31.07 37.61 39.08
N LYS A 10 -31.09 38.93 38.89
CA LYS A 10 -30.42 39.60 37.77
C LYS A 10 -28.87 39.44 37.79
N ASN A 11 -28.26 39.52 38.96
CA ASN A 11 -26.82 39.37 39.11
C ASN A 11 -26.39 37.91 38.88
N LEU A 12 -27.15 36.93 39.33
CA LEU A 12 -26.91 35.51 39.09
C LEU A 12 -27.05 35.15 37.60
N GLN A 13 -28.07 35.68 36.91
CA GLN A 13 -28.25 35.47 35.47
C GLN A 13 -27.11 36.10 34.64
N VAL A 14 -26.66 37.31 34.99
CA VAL A 14 -25.51 37.97 34.29
C VAL A 14 -24.21 37.19 34.49
N ARG A 15 -23.97 36.69 35.71
CA ARG A 15 -22.78 35.88 36.01
C ARG A 15 -22.82 34.56 35.23
N ARG A 16 -23.94 33.85 35.19
CA ARG A 16 -24.14 32.60 34.45
C ARG A 16 -23.96 32.79 32.94
N ARG A 17 -24.41 33.91 32.36
CA ARG A 17 -24.19 34.24 30.94
C ARG A 17 -22.72 34.47 30.62
N ARG A 18 -21.95 35.13 31.49
CA ARG A 18 -20.50 35.36 31.29
C ARG A 18 -19.72 34.04 31.31
N ASP A 19 -20.07 33.13 32.18
CA ASP A 19 -19.41 31.84 32.29
C ASP A 19 -19.72 30.95 31.09
N LEU A 20 -20.96 30.97 30.60
CA LEU A 20 -21.34 30.26 29.35
C LEU A 20 -20.62 30.80 28.12
N SER A 21 -20.41 32.11 28.01
CA SER A 21 -19.66 32.70 26.88
C SER A 21 -18.18 32.28 26.88
N LYS A 22 -17.58 32.17 28.06
CA LYS A 22 -16.17 31.70 28.21
C LYS A 22 -16.03 30.22 27.80
N VAL A 23 -16.99 29.36 28.23
CA VAL A 23 -17.03 27.95 27.85
C VAL A 23 -17.19 27.79 26.34
N PHE A 24 -18.04 28.60 25.72
CA PHE A 24 -18.25 28.61 24.29
C PHE A 24 -17.00 29.04 23.52
N LEU A 25 -16.33 30.10 23.95
CA LEU A 25 -15.07 30.55 23.36
C LEU A 25 -13.96 29.51 23.50
N LEU A 26 -13.85 28.84 24.65
CA LEU A 26 -12.88 27.76 24.87
C LEU A 26 -13.16 26.57 23.96
N SER A 27 -14.43 26.21 23.75
CA SER A 27 -14.82 25.15 22.81
C SER A 27 -14.44 25.46 21.37
N ILE A 28 -14.65 26.70 20.91
CA ILE A 28 -14.22 27.13 19.57
C ILE A 28 -12.70 27.02 19.43
N LEU A 29 -11.94 27.53 20.40
CA LEU A 29 -10.49 27.48 20.39
C LEU A 29 -9.99 26.04 20.31
N LEU A 30 -10.57 25.13 21.10
CA LEU A 30 -10.22 23.70 21.08
C LEU A 30 -10.47 23.07 19.71
N ASN A 31 -11.60 23.37 19.08
CA ASN A 31 -11.92 22.84 17.74
C ASN A 31 -10.95 23.38 16.68
N VAL A 32 -10.53 24.64 16.75
CA VAL A 32 -9.54 25.22 15.85
C VAL A 32 -8.19 24.52 16.01
N VAL A 33 -7.73 24.32 17.25
CA VAL A 33 -6.48 23.60 17.52
C VAL A 33 -6.54 22.17 16.99
N LEU A 34 -7.66 21.47 17.22
CA LEU A 34 -7.84 20.10 16.70
C LEU A 34 -7.80 20.05 15.17
N ALA A 35 -8.47 20.99 14.51
CA ALA A 35 -8.44 21.10 13.05
C ALA A 35 -7.01 21.36 12.53
N CYS A 36 -6.23 22.23 13.17
CA CYS A 36 -4.84 22.46 12.82
C CYS A 36 -3.97 21.20 12.97
N VAL A 37 -4.17 20.42 14.05
CA VAL A 37 -3.44 19.16 14.25
C VAL A 37 -3.76 18.14 13.16
N ILE A 38 -5.03 18.01 12.78
CA ILE A 38 -5.45 17.09 11.70
C ILE A 38 -4.80 17.48 10.37
N ILE A 39 -4.85 18.77 10.00
CA ILE A 39 -4.24 19.27 8.76
C ILE A 39 -2.73 19.02 8.75
N PHE A 40 -2.06 19.22 9.89
CA PHE A 40 -0.62 18.98 9.99
C PHE A 40 -0.27 17.49 9.82
N GLN A 41 -1.03 16.59 10.45
CA GLN A 41 -0.85 15.16 10.30
C GLN A 41 -1.08 14.68 8.86
N GLU A 42 -2.11 15.19 8.18
CA GLU A 42 -2.35 14.86 6.77
C GLU A 42 -1.19 15.33 5.87
N ALA A 43 -0.62 16.50 6.13
CA ALA A 43 0.52 17.02 5.38
C ALA A 43 1.77 16.15 5.57
N GLU A 44 2.08 15.72 6.80
CA GLU A 44 3.20 14.82 7.09
C GLU A 44 3.04 13.45 6.42
N VAL A 45 1.86 12.85 6.51
CA VAL A 45 1.56 11.56 5.87
C VAL A 45 1.73 11.67 4.36
N LYS A 46 1.22 12.73 3.74
CA LYS A 46 1.34 12.97 2.30
C LYS A 46 2.80 13.15 1.87
N HIS A 47 3.58 13.89 2.66
CA HIS A 47 5.02 14.10 2.39
C HIS A 47 5.80 12.80 2.52
N HIS A 48 5.56 12.02 3.57
CA HIS A 48 6.19 10.72 3.77
C HIS A 48 5.85 9.75 2.61
N TYR A 49 4.57 9.65 2.25
CA TYR A 49 4.13 8.82 1.12
C TYR A 49 4.83 9.20 -0.19
N LYS A 50 4.92 10.50 -0.49
CA LYS A 50 5.60 11.01 -1.70
C LYS A 50 7.08 10.58 -1.72
N ASN A 51 7.78 10.70 -0.61
CA ASN A 51 9.19 10.34 -0.53
C ASN A 51 9.41 8.83 -0.71
N VAL A 52 8.58 7.99 -0.07
CA VAL A 52 8.62 6.53 -0.24
C VAL A 52 8.34 6.12 -1.68
N VAL A 53 7.38 6.76 -2.35
CA VAL A 53 7.06 6.49 -3.76
C VAL A 53 8.24 6.86 -4.67
N VAL A 54 8.86 8.02 -4.45
CA VAL A 54 10.02 8.45 -5.24
C VAL A 54 11.20 7.50 -5.05
N GLU A 55 11.51 7.10 -3.82
CA GLU A 55 12.58 6.15 -3.53
C GLU A 55 12.35 4.79 -4.23
N LYS A 56 11.13 4.24 -4.15
CA LYS A 56 10.78 3.00 -4.85
C LYS A 56 10.88 3.12 -6.37
N LEU A 57 10.47 4.24 -6.97
CA LEU A 57 10.56 4.44 -8.42
C LEU A 57 12.01 4.51 -8.91
N VAL A 58 12.92 5.02 -8.09
CA VAL A 58 14.36 5.04 -8.38
C VAL A 58 14.95 3.62 -8.34
N ASP A 59 14.42 2.74 -7.50
CA ASP A 59 14.85 1.33 -7.37
C ASP A 59 14.16 0.37 -8.39
N ASP A 60 13.38 0.89 -9.34
CA ASP A 60 12.73 0.03 -10.35
C ASP A 60 13.76 -0.55 -11.34
N ILE A 61 13.46 -1.71 -11.87
CA ILE A 61 14.35 -2.44 -12.78
C ILE A 61 13.95 -2.22 -14.23
N PRO A 62 14.92 -2.18 -15.16
CA PRO A 62 14.61 -2.16 -16.58
C PRO A 62 13.99 -3.49 -17.05
N LEU A 63 13.04 -3.40 -17.99
CA LEU A 63 12.40 -4.58 -18.59
C LEU A 63 13.30 -5.25 -19.64
N ASN A 64 14.34 -5.91 -19.18
CA ASN A 64 15.18 -6.76 -20.00
C ASN A 64 15.54 -8.06 -19.29
N ASP A 65 15.91 -9.06 -20.06
CA ASP A 65 16.16 -10.41 -19.58
C ASP A 65 17.25 -10.45 -18.48
N SER A 66 18.33 -9.71 -18.66
CA SER A 66 19.45 -9.68 -17.72
C SER A 66 19.05 -9.09 -16.36
N ALA A 67 18.40 -7.93 -16.35
CA ALA A 67 17.99 -7.27 -15.11
C ALA A 67 16.93 -8.08 -14.35
N ILE A 68 15.96 -8.65 -15.06
CA ILE A 68 14.92 -9.49 -14.46
C ILE A 68 15.53 -10.75 -13.87
N THR A 69 16.42 -11.44 -14.62
CA THR A 69 17.10 -12.66 -14.13
C THR A 69 17.97 -12.36 -12.91
N ALA A 70 18.77 -11.29 -12.96
CA ALA A 70 19.60 -10.88 -11.83
C ALA A 70 18.76 -10.60 -10.58
N THR A 71 17.63 -9.87 -10.73
CA THR A 71 16.71 -9.61 -9.63
C THR A 71 16.05 -10.88 -9.11
N LEU A 72 15.65 -11.81 -9.96
CA LEU A 72 15.09 -13.09 -9.53
C LEU A 72 16.11 -13.92 -8.73
N VAL A 73 17.38 -13.92 -9.14
CA VAL A 73 18.47 -14.56 -8.38
C VAL A 73 18.66 -13.89 -7.03
N GLU A 74 18.75 -12.56 -7.00
CA GLU A 74 18.88 -11.77 -5.76
C GLU A 74 17.75 -12.06 -4.77
N LEU A 75 16.52 -12.20 -5.27
CA LEU A 75 15.33 -12.48 -4.46
C LEU A 75 15.21 -13.97 -4.04
N GLY A 76 16.13 -14.83 -4.47
CA GLY A 76 16.11 -16.26 -4.12
C GLY A 76 15.09 -17.08 -4.90
N CYS A 77 14.79 -16.70 -6.14
CA CYS A 77 13.96 -17.50 -7.04
C CYS A 77 14.63 -18.84 -7.35
N VAL A 78 13.92 -19.95 -7.22
CA VAL A 78 14.50 -21.31 -7.34
C VAL A 78 14.94 -21.61 -8.77
N LEU A 79 14.20 -21.22 -9.81
CA LEU A 79 14.53 -21.43 -11.20
C LEU A 79 14.34 -20.14 -12.01
N PRO A 80 15.25 -19.16 -11.88
CA PRO A 80 15.07 -17.81 -12.42
C PRO A 80 14.89 -17.80 -13.95
N ASN A 81 15.59 -18.64 -14.69
CA ASN A 81 15.45 -18.72 -16.15
C ASN A 81 14.10 -19.29 -16.59
N VAL A 82 13.55 -20.25 -15.85
CA VAL A 82 12.20 -20.80 -16.12
C VAL A 82 11.14 -19.74 -15.78
N ALA A 83 11.31 -19.03 -14.66
CA ALA A 83 10.44 -17.93 -14.27
C ALA A 83 10.44 -16.81 -15.33
N LEU A 84 11.62 -16.41 -15.81
CA LEU A 84 11.74 -15.42 -16.89
C LEU A 84 11.03 -15.88 -18.17
N ALA A 85 11.27 -17.12 -18.61
CA ALA A 85 10.63 -17.65 -19.82
C ALA A 85 9.11 -17.64 -19.71
N GLN A 86 8.58 -18.01 -18.55
CA GLN A 86 7.16 -17.95 -18.27
C GLN A 86 6.61 -16.53 -18.29
N MET A 87 7.28 -15.58 -17.63
CA MET A 87 6.89 -14.17 -17.63
C MET A 87 6.86 -13.61 -19.06
N LYS A 88 7.79 -13.98 -19.92
CA LYS A 88 7.81 -13.59 -21.34
C LYS A 88 6.61 -14.14 -22.09
N ILE A 89 6.27 -15.40 -21.91
CA ILE A 89 5.09 -16.02 -22.55
C ILE A 89 3.81 -15.32 -22.09
N GLU A 90 3.63 -15.12 -20.79
CA GLU A 90 2.42 -14.52 -20.20
C GLU A 90 2.21 -13.06 -20.60
N THR A 91 3.29 -12.34 -20.82
CA THR A 91 3.22 -10.90 -21.10
C THR A 91 3.47 -10.55 -22.56
N GLY A 92 3.61 -11.56 -23.43
CA GLY A 92 3.99 -11.33 -24.82
C GLY A 92 5.32 -10.59 -24.91
N HIS A 93 6.37 -11.13 -24.29
CA HIS A 93 7.69 -10.50 -24.23
C HIS A 93 7.66 -9.08 -23.62
N PHE A 94 6.92 -8.91 -22.51
CA PHE A 94 6.76 -7.66 -21.76
C PHE A 94 6.05 -6.54 -22.52
N THR A 95 5.31 -6.86 -23.58
CA THR A 95 4.60 -5.87 -24.39
C THR A 95 3.15 -5.66 -23.98
N SER A 96 2.55 -6.61 -23.23
CA SER A 96 1.14 -6.58 -22.86
C SER A 96 0.77 -5.33 -22.06
N LYS A 97 -0.49 -4.91 -22.20
CA LYS A 97 -1.05 -3.77 -21.47
C LYS A 97 -0.98 -3.97 -19.96
N ILE A 98 -1.26 -5.18 -19.48
CA ILE A 98 -1.19 -5.53 -18.06
C ILE A 98 0.24 -5.40 -17.53
N CYS A 99 1.23 -5.89 -18.29
CA CYS A 99 2.63 -5.73 -17.93
C CYS A 99 3.01 -4.26 -17.70
N LYS A 100 2.64 -3.39 -18.64
CA LYS A 100 3.04 -1.97 -18.63
C LYS A 100 2.25 -1.12 -17.65
N GLU A 101 0.91 -1.23 -17.67
CA GLU A 101 0.03 -0.37 -16.87
C GLU A 101 -0.06 -0.80 -15.40
N ASN A 102 -0.03 -2.10 -15.15
CA ASN A 102 -0.10 -2.65 -13.80
C ASN A 102 1.28 -2.92 -13.19
N LYS A 103 2.37 -2.71 -13.94
CA LYS A 103 3.72 -3.17 -13.54
C LYS A 103 3.75 -4.67 -13.18
N ASN A 104 2.94 -5.47 -13.84
CA ASN A 104 2.69 -6.88 -13.54
C ASN A 104 3.29 -7.79 -14.61
N ILE A 105 4.57 -8.09 -14.47
CA ILE A 105 5.33 -8.92 -15.42
C ILE A 105 5.12 -10.43 -15.23
N ALA A 106 4.48 -10.83 -14.14
CA ALA A 106 4.22 -12.24 -13.82
C ALA A 106 2.77 -12.67 -14.03
N GLY A 107 1.89 -11.77 -14.47
CA GLY A 107 0.47 -12.06 -14.70
C GLY A 107 -0.32 -12.40 -13.44
N ILE A 108 0.11 -11.94 -12.27
CA ILE A 108 -0.51 -12.26 -10.98
C ILE A 108 -1.91 -11.65 -10.90
N LYS A 109 -2.93 -12.51 -10.79
CA LYS A 109 -4.33 -12.09 -10.68
C LYS A 109 -4.72 -11.70 -9.27
N THR A 110 -4.28 -12.45 -8.27
CA THR A 110 -4.67 -12.24 -6.88
C THR A 110 -3.48 -12.42 -5.94
N SER A 111 -3.25 -11.44 -5.08
CA SER A 111 -2.27 -11.52 -4.01
C SER A 111 -2.70 -10.65 -2.83
N LYS A 112 -2.38 -11.10 -1.60
CA LYS A 112 -2.58 -10.34 -0.35
C LYS A 112 -1.23 -9.85 0.18
N SER A 113 -0.33 -9.43 -0.69
CA SER A 113 0.98 -8.96 -0.28
C SER A 113 1.00 -7.44 -0.09
N GLU A 114 1.92 -6.97 0.73
CA GLU A 114 2.21 -5.55 0.94
C GLU A 114 2.72 -4.83 -0.31
N TYR A 115 3.18 -5.61 -1.31
CA TYR A 115 3.67 -5.07 -2.59
C TYR A 115 2.53 -4.68 -3.55
N VAL A 116 1.31 -5.18 -3.33
CA VAL A 116 0.15 -4.89 -4.18
C VAL A 116 -0.45 -3.55 -3.77
N VAL A 117 -0.47 -2.60 -4.70
CA VAL A 117 -1.05 -1.27 -4.48
C VAL A 117 -2.50 -1.16 -4.95
N GLY A 118 -3.00 -2.15 -5.70
CA GLY A 118 -4.37 -2.18 -6.18
C GLY A 118 -4.65 -3.31 -7.16
N MET A 119 -5.84 -3.26 -7.77
CA MET A 119 -6.29 -4.20 -8.80
C MET A 119 -6.77 -3.43 -10.04
N LYS A 120 -6.36 -3.87 -11.22
CA LYS A 120 -6.85 -3.34 -12.50
C LYS A 120 -6.94 -4.45 -13.53
N ASN A 121 -8.04 -4.53 -14.26
CA ASN A 121 -8.29 -5.57 -15.27
C ASN A 121 -8.13 -7.00 -14.70
N ASN A 122 -8.67 -7.25 -13.51
CA ASN A 122 -8.58 -8.53 -12.77
C ASN A 122 -7.15 -9.00 -12.49
N HIS A 123 -6.18 -8.09 -12.43
CA HIS A 123 -4.79 -8.37 -12.11
C HIS A 123 -4.28 -7.41 -11.03
N CYS A 124 -3.35 -7.89 -10.23
CA CYS A 124 -2.66 -7.07 -9.25
C CYS A 124 -1.90 -5.93 -9.92
N THR A 125 -1.86 -4.78 -9.26
CA THR A 125 -1.09 -3.60 -9.68
C THR A 125 0.03 -3.36 -8.68
N TYR A 126 1.22 -3.11 -9.18
CA TYR A 126 2.42 -2.85 -8.39
C TYR A 126 2.95 -1.44 -8.66
N LEU A 127 3.73 -0.91 -7.73
CA LEU A 127 4.37 0.38 -7.92
C LEU A 127 5.59 0.25 -8.86
N THR A 128 6.33 -0.85 -8.75
CA THR A 128 7.53 -1.15 -9.54
C THR A 128 7.50 -2.58 -10.08
N TYR A 129 8.30 -2.86 -11.10
CA TYR A 129 8.51 -4.23 -11.58
C TYR A 129 9.22 -5.09 -10.53
N ARG A 130 10.14 -4.49 -9.75
CA ARG A 130 10.82 -5.18 -8.64
C ARG A 130 9.82 -5.64 -7.58
N ASP A 131 8.79 -4.85 -7.25
CA ASP A 131 7.74 -5.25 -6.30
C ASP A 131 6.91 -6.44 -6.83
N CYS A 132 6.62 -6.48 -8.14
CA CYS A 132 5.99 -7.63 -8.76
C CYS A 132 6.86 -8.91 -8.64
N LEU A 133 8.18 -8.80 -8.84
CA LEU A 133 9.09 -9.94 -8.68
C LEU A 133 9.19 -10.40 -7.22
N ARG A 134 9.21 -9.47 -6.25
CA ARG A 134 9.17 -9.80 -4.82
C ARG A 134 7.92 -10.61 -4.48
N ASP A 135 6.77 -10.18 -4.97
CA ASP A 135 5.51 -10.90 -4.72
C ASP A 135 5.49 -12.26 -5.41
N TYR A 136 5.99 -12.35 -6.65
CA TYR A 136 6.14 -13.61 -7.37
C TYR A 136 6.99 -14.62 -6.60
N VAL A 137 8.18 -14.24 -6.13
CA VAL A 137 9.06 -15.11 -5.35
C VAL A 137 8.43 -15.49 -4.01
N ARG A 138 7.74 -14.56 -3.35
CA ARG A 138 6.98 -14.85 -2.12
C ARG A 138 5.90 -15.91 -2.34
N ILE A 139 5.14 -15.81 -3.43
CA ILE A 139 4.13 -16.79 -3.82
C ILE A 139 4.80 -18.13 -4.10
N GLN A 140 5.86 -18.14 -4.92
CA GLN A 140 6.67 -19.31 -5.20
C GLN A 140 7.10 -20.02 -3.91
N ASN A 141 7.74 -19.29 -2.99
CA ASN A 141 8.24 -19.84 -1.73
C ASN A 141 7.12 -20.42 -0.84
N ARG A 142 5.91 -19.86 -0.88
CA ARG A 142 4.75 -20.41 -0.16
C ARG A 142 4.35 -21.78 -0.72
N TYR A 143 4.29 -21.92 -2.05
CA TYR A 143 3.99 -23.21 -2.68
C TYR A 143 5.10 -24.23 -2.43
N LEU A 144 6.37 -23.78 -2.44
CA LEU A 144 7.53 -24.60 -2.16
C LEU A 144 7.50 -25.23 -0.77
N LYS A 145 7.13 -24.48 0.23
CA LYS A 145 6.96 -25.00 1.61
C LYS A 145 5.89 -26.08 1.68
N ASN A 146 4.83 -25.96 0.90
CA ASN A 146 3.71 -26.90 0.92
C ASN A 146 4.06 -28.29 0.32
N ILE A 147 5.11 -28.37 -0.50
CA ILE A 147 5.57 -29.62 -1.12
C ILE A 147 6.87 -30.17 -0.50
N ASN A 148 7.18 -29.74 0.73
CA ASN A 148 8.37 -30.17 1.49
C ASN A 148 9.70 -29.97 0.75
N GLY A 149 9.80 -28.92 -0.08
CA GLY A 149 11.04 -28.55 -0.78
C GLY A 149 11.55 -29.57 -1.82
N LYS A 150 10.77 -30.58 -2.16
CA LYS A 150 11.18 -31.57 -3.16
C LYS A 150 10.84 -31.08 -4.57
N TYR A 151 11.81 -30.41 -5.21
CA TYR A 151 11.79 -30.25 -6.65
C TYR A 151 12.82 -31.17 -7.25
N ALA A 152 12.36 -32.11 -7.99
CA ALA A 152 13.25 -32.95 -8.72
C ALA A 152 13.60 -32.33 -10.10
N GLU A 153 12.68 -31.63 -10.78
CA GLU A 153 12.85 -31.21 -12.16
C GLU A 153 12.05 -29.93 -12.52
N ALA A 154 12.50 -29.23 -13.59
CA ALA A 154 11.85 -28.02 -14.11
C ALA A 154 10.37 -28.22 -14.50
N LYS A 155 9.97 -29.44 -14.93
CA LYS A 155 8.59 -29.77 -15.28
C LYS A 155 7.64 -29.69 -14.07
N ASP A 156 8.10 -30.09 -12.89
CA ASP A 156 7.30 -30.05 -11.64
C ASP A 156 7.08 -28.61 -11.22
N TYR A 157 8.08 -27.78 -11.39
CA TYR A 157 8.00 -26.35 -11.14
C TYR A 157 6.98 -25.66 -12.06
N VAL A 158 6.95 -25.96 -13.35
CA VAL A 158 5.98 -25.41 -14.30
C VAL A 158 4.54 -25.79 -13.93
N GLN A 159 4.32 -27.00 -13.44
CA GLN A 159 3.00 -27.44 -12.97
C GLN A 159 2.55 -26.66 -11.73
N ILE A 160 3.46 -26.42 -10.79
CA ILE A 160 3.16 -25.63 -9.60
C ILE A 160 2.75 -24.20 -9.98
N ILE A 161 3.47 -23.58 -10.90
CA ILE A 161 3.16 -22.20 -11.32
C ILE A 161 1.81 -22.11 -12.04
N LYS A 162 1.41 -23.13 -12.79
CA LYS A 162 0.06 -23.19 -13.38
C LYS A 162 -1.05 -23.18 -12.34
N GLN A 163 -0.80 -23.63 -11.12
CA GLN A 163 -1.76 -23.60 -10.01
C GLN A 163 -1.82 -22.24 -9.29
N ILE A 164 -0.84 -21.36 -9.53
CA ILE A 164 -0.77 -20.00 -8.97
C ILE A 164 -1.71 -19.05 -9.73
N LYS A 165 -2.20 -19.42 -10.87
CA LYS A 165 -3.10 -18.66 -11.76
C LYS A 165 -4.57 -18.99 -11.53
#